data_6e26f69260719b0ce3a8a234d37b3027
#
_entry.id   6e26f69260719b0ce3a8a234d37b3027
#
_cell.length_a   1.000
_cell.length_b   1.000
_cell.length_c   1.000
_cell.angle_alpha   90.00
_cell.angle_beta   90.00
_cell.angle_gamma   90.00
#
_symmetry.space_group_name_H-M   'P 1'
#
loop_
_entity.id
_entity.type
_entity.pdbx_description
1 polymer ?
#
loop_
_entity_poly.entity_id
_entity_poly.type
_entity_poly.pdbx_seq_one_letter_code
_entity_poly.pdbx_strand_id
1 'polypeptide(L)'
;NVKSGNGGGCLIATATYGSELAPQVQQLREIRDNSLLQTELGANFMNSFNEFYYSFSPVIADYERENPFFREMVKLSLTPMLSSLSLMGYVDSENSMLFIGVSLIVLNGLIYFGIPVVVIVGVRSSKDNVQSNTF
;
A
#
# COMPACT_ATOMS: atom_id res chain seq x y z
N ASN A 1 -21.76 1.05 -12.54
CA ASN A 1 -21.23 1.42 -12.74
C ASN A 1 -20.88 2.54 -12.11
N VAL A 2 -21.02 3.23 -12.10
CA VAL A 2 -20.78 4.18 -11.60
C VAL A 2 -20.35 4.37 -10.48
N LYS A 3 -20.81 3.87 -9.92
CA LYS A 3 -20.52 3.73 -8.93
C LYS A 3 -19.30 3.43 -8.80
N SER A 4 -18.96 2.90 -9.60
CA SER A 4 -17.65 2.55 -9.64
C SER A 4 -16.77 3.70 -9.30
N GLY A 5 -17.09 4.83 -9.70
CA GLY A 5 -16.28 5.97 -9.42
C GLY A 5 -16.10 6.20 -7.94
N ASN A 6 -17.13 5.91 -7.20
CA ASN A 6 -17.03 6.23 -5.81
C ASN A 6 -16.38 5.17 -4.99
N GLY A 7 -16.66 3.94 -5.26
CA GLY A 7 -16.22 2.91 -4.39
C GLY A 7 -15.07 2.11 -4.89
N GLY A 8 -14.76 2.28 -6.16
CA GLY A 8 -13.89 1.35 -6.85
C GLY A 8 -12.44 1.38 -6.48
N GLY A 9 -12.01 2.42 -5.79
CA GLY A 9 -10.57 2.63 -5.58
C GLY A 9 -9.85 1.61 -4.73
N CYS A 10 -10.54 0.61 -4.20
CA CYS A 10 -9.92 -0.34 -3.29
C CYS A 10 -10.05 -1.77 -3.78
N LEU A 11 -9.85 -1.99 -5.09
CA LEU A 11 -10.04 -3.30 -5.70
C LEU A 11 -9.17 -4.38 -5.07
N ILE A 12 -7.88 -4.12 -4.91
CA ILE A 12 -6.95 -5.10 -4.34
C ILE A 12 -7.32 -5.36 -2.89
N ALA A 13 -7.53 -4.33 -2.09
CA ALA A 13 -7.90 -4.50 -0.69
C ALA A 13 -9.24 -5.21 -0.54
N THR A 14 -10.22 -4.89 -1.37
CA THR A 14 -11.51 -5.57 -1.34
C THR A 14 -11.37 -7.06 -1.64
N ALA A 15 -10.56 -7.41 -2.64
CA ALA A 15 -10.29 -8.81 -2.95
C ALA A 15 -9.52 -9.50 -1.82
N THR A 16 -8.58 -8.78 -1.19
CA THR A 16 -7.76 -9.31 -0.10
C THR A 16 -8.60 -9.64 1.13
N TYR A 17 -9.49 -8.71 1.53
CA TYR A 17 -10.24 -8.84 2.77
C TYR A 17 -11.67 -9.34 2.55
N GLY A 18 -12.04 -9.62 1.32
CA GLY A 18 -13.26 -10.31 0.96
C GLY A 18 -14.53 -9.46 0.86
N SER A 19 -14.47 -8.20 1.23
CA SER A 19 -15.66 -7.33 1.24
C SER A 19 -15.28 -5.86 1.26
N GLU A 20 -16.10 -5.05 0.61
CA GLU A 20 -15.98 -3.59 0.70
C GLU A 20 -16.28 -3.09 2.11
N LEU A 21 -16.98 -3.89 2.91
CA LEU A 21 -17.34 -3.52 4.28
C LEU A 21 -16.26 -3.89 5.29
N ALA A 22 -15.19 -4.56 4.87
CA ALA A 22 -14.09 -4.90 5.77
C ALA A 22 -13.49 -3.63 6.38
N PRO A 23 -13.13 -3.65 7.68
CA PRO A 23 -12.56 -2.46 8.34
C PRO A 23 -11.35 -1.90 7.62
N GLN A 24 -10.50 -2.73 7.05
CA GLN A 24 -9.31 -2.30 6.34
C GLN A 24 -9.67 -1.50 5.08
N VAL A 25 -10.70 -1.94 4.36
CA VAL A 25 -11.18 -1.23 3.17
C VAL A 25 -11.83 0.10 3.57
N GLN A 26 -12.61 0.09 4.64
CA GLN A 26 -13.23 1.30 5.15
C GLN A 26 -12.18 2.31 5.62
N GLN A 27 -11.11 1.85 6.23
CA GLN A 27 -10.00 2.70 6.62
C GLN A 27 -9.38 3.43 5.41
N LEU A 28 -9.13 2.70 4.33
CA LEU A 28 -8.57 3.29 3.11
C LEU A 28 -9.51 4.32 2.51
N ARG A 29 -10.80 4.02 2.47
CA ARG A 29 -11.79 4.96 1.95
C ARG A 29 -11.89 6.21 2.81
N GLU A 30 -11.86 6.04 4.12
CA GLU A 30 -11.92 7.16 5.03
C GLU A 30 -10.71 8.08 4.88
N ILE A 31 -9.52 7.51 4.77
CA ILE A 31 -8.31 8.30 4.52
C ILE A 31 -8.44 9.07 3.22
N ARG A 32 -8.89 8.39 2.15
CA ARG A 32 -9.09 9.05 0.87
C ARG A 32 -10.07 10.21 0.97
N ASP A 33 -11.24 9.95 1.53
CA ASP A 33 -12.34 10.90 1.50
C ASP A 33 -12.18 12.03 2.52
N ASN A 34 -11.66 11.73 3.71
CA ASN A 34 -11.60 12.69 4.80
C ASN A 34 -10.25 13.36 4.97
N SER A 35 -9.20 12.82 4.33
CA SER A 35 -7.88 13.42 4.41
C SER A 35 -7.40 13.91 3.05
N LEU A 36 -7.26 12.99 2.10
CA LEU A 36 -6.67 13.33 0.81
C LEU A 36 -7.57 14.22 -0.04
N LEU A 37 -8.84 13.85 -0.19
CA LEU A 37 -9.75 14.61 -1.06
C LEU A 37 -10.19 15.94 -0.48
N GLN A 38 -9.88 16.19 0.79
CA GLN A 38 -10.19 17.49 1.42
C GLN A 38 -9.16 18.56 1.11
N THR A 39 -8.05 18.21 0.49
CA THR A 39 -7.02 19.16 0.11
C THR A 39 -6.84 19.13 -1.41
N GLU A 40 -6.42 20.26 -1.97
CA GLU A 40 -6.15 20.35 -3.41
C GLU A 40 -4.99 19.44 -3.81
N LEU A 41 -3.93 19.44 -3.02
CA LEU A 41 -2.77 18.60 -3.30
C LEU A 41 -3.11 17.11 -3.22
N GLY A 42 -3.89 16.72 -2.22
CA GLY A 42 -4.33 15.34 -2.08
C GLY A 42 -5.26 14.90 -3.20
N ALA A 43 -6.16 15.78 -3.63
CA ALA A 43 -7.06 15.48 -4.75
C ALA A 43 -6.28 15.29 -6.05
N ASN A 44 -5.27 16.13 -6.31
CA ASN A 44 -4.42 15.98 -7.49
C ASN A 44 -3.62 14.69 -7.44
N PHE A 45 -3.11 14.35 -6.27
CA PHE A 45 -2.42 13.07 -6.07
C PHE A 45 -3.35 11.90 -6.37
N MET A 46 -4.58 11.93 -5.86
CA MET A 46 -5.52 10.84 -6.07
C MET A 46 -5.91 10.68 -7.53
N ASN A 47 -6.01 11.76 -8.28
CA ASN A 47 -6.29 11.67 -9.71
C ASN A 47 -5.19 10.90 -10.45
N SER A 48 -3.94 11.25 -10.20
CA SER A 48 -2.80 10.57 -10.82
C SER A 48 -2.67 9.14 -10.31
N PHE A 49 -2.86 8.93 -9.01
CA PHE A 49 -2.79 7.61 -8.41
C PHE A 49 -3.87 6.69 -8.98
N ASN A 50 -5.08 7.18 -9.16
CA ASN A 50 -6.18 6.37 -9.69
C ASN A 50 -5.89 5.89 -11.10
N GLU A 51 -5.37 6.76 -11.97
CA GLU A 51 -4.99 6.34 -13.32
C GLU A 51 -3.98 5.21 -13.29
N PHE A 52 -2.93 5.37 -12.49
CA PHE A 52 -1.90 4.36 -12.35
C PHE A 52 -2.47 3.07 -11.75
N TYR A 53 -3.22 3.20 -10.66
CA TYR A 53 -3.74 2.05 -9.91
C TYR A 53 -4.69 1.20 -10.75
N TYR A 54 -5.61 1.84 -11.48
CA TYR A 54 -6.58 1.11 -12.29
C TYR A 54 -5.95 0.43 -13.50
N SER A 55 -4.73 0.79 -13.86
CA SER A 55 -4.05 0.11 -14.96
C SER A 55 -3.69 -1.34 -14.64
N PHE A 56 -3.52 -1.68 -13.36
CA PHE A 56 -3.11 -3.03 -12.98
C PHE A 56 -4.02 -3.68 -11.93
N SER A 57 -4.74 -2.90 -11.13
CA SER A 57 -5.46 -3.45 -9.98
C SER A 57 -6.54 -4.49 -10.32
N PRO A 58 -7.28 -4.38 -11.46
CA PRO A 58 -8.26 -5.41 -11.76
C PRO A 58 -7.63 -6.80 -11.96
N VAL A 59 -6.47 -6.85 -12.61
CA VAL A 59 -5.77 -8.12 -12.85
C VAL A 59 -5.33 -8.74 -11.52
N ILE A 60 -4.76 -7.93 -10.64
CA ILE A 60 -4.32 -8.42 -9.33
C ILE A 60 -5.51 -8.88 -8.50
N ALA A 61 -6.60 -8.11 -8.47
CA ALA A 61 -7.79 -8.47 -7.72
C ALA A 61 -8.41 -9.79 -8.22
N ASP A 62 -8.45 -9.98 -9.53
CA ASP A 62 -8.96 -11.22 -10.11
C ASP A 62 -8.08 -12.41 -9.73
N TYR A 63 -6.77 -12.24 -9.78
CA TYR A 63 -5.85 -13.30 -9.39
C TYR A 63 -5.99 -13.66 -7.90
N GLU A 64 -6.21 -12.67 -7.05
CA GLU A 64 -6.43 -12.90 -5.63
C GLU A 64 -7.69 -13.74 -5.38
N ARG A 65 -8.75 -13.50 -6.14
CA ARG A 65 -9.99 -14.24 -5.99
C ARG A 65 -9.82 -15.70 -6.38
N GLU A 66 -8.96 -15.99 -7.33
CA GLU A 66 -8.74 -17.34 -7.83
C GLU A 66 -7.69 -18.11 -7.05
N ASN A 67 -6.77 -17.41 -6.37
CA ASN A 67 -5.63 -18.05 -5.71
C ASN A 67 -5.55 -17.62 -4.24
N PRO A 68 -6.02 -18.49 -3.31
CA PRO A 68 -5.99 -18.16 -1.88
C PRO A 68 -4.58 -17.91 -1.33
N PHE A 69 -3.57 -18.62 -1.83
CA PHE A 69 -2.20 -18.40 -1.39
C PHE A 69 -1.71 -17.00 -1.76
N PHE A 70 -1.97 -16.59 -2.99
CA PHE A 70 -1.59 -15.25 -3.45
C PHE A 70 -2.30 -14.18 -2.63
N ARG A 71 -3.58 -14.40 -2.32
CA ARG A 71 -4.35 -13.48 -1.48
C ARG A 71 -3.70 -13.28 -0.11
N GLU A 72 -3.25 -14.37 0.51
CA GLU A 72 -2.58 -14.28 1.81
C GLU A 72 -1.24 -13.54 1.71
N MET A 73 -0.52 -13.73 0.62
CA MET A 73 0.73 -13.00 0.39
C MET A 73 0.48 -11.50 0.26
N VAL A 74 -0.55 -11.12 -0.50
CA VAL A 74 -0.92 -9.71 -0.63
C VAL A 74 -1.35 -9.13 0.71
N LYS A 75 -2.12 -9.90 1.48
CA LYS A 75 -2.55 -9.49 2.82
C LYS A 75 -1.38 -9.16 3.73
N LEU A 76 -0.37 -10.03 3.77
CA LEU A 76 0.84 -9.79 4.53
C LEU A 76 1.57 -8.55 4.05
N SER A 77 1.62 -8.35 2.73
CA SER A 77 2.29 -7.19 2.14
C SER A 77 1.58 -5.88 2.46
N LEU A 78 0.24 -5.90 2.53
CA LEU A 78 -0.53 -4.70 2.81
C LEU A 78 -0.52 -4.31 4.29
N THR A 79 -0.25 -5.24 5.18
CA THR A 79 -0.35 -4.99 6.62
C THR A 79 0.52 -3.82 7.11
N PRO A 80 1.82 -3.73 6.79
CA PRO A 80 2.63 -2.59 7.23
C PRO A 80 2.12 -1.26 6.68
N MET A 81 1.68 -1.26 5.42
CA MET A 81 1.16 -0.06 4.79
C MET A 81 -0.11 0.43 5.50
N LEU A 82 -1.05 -0.48 5.74
CA LEU A 82 -2.29 -0.12 6.41
C LEU A 82 -2.04 0.39 7.83
N SER A 83 -1.08 -0.22 8.53
CA SER A 83 -0.70 0.23 9.87
C SER A 83 -0.14 1.64 9.85
N SER A 84 0.74 1.93 8.89
CA SER A 84 1.34 3.26 8.77
C SER A 84 0.33 4.31 8.34
N LEU A 85 -0.63 3.94 7.51
CA LEU A 85 -1.64 4.87 7.01
C LEU A 85 -2.58 5.37 8.12
N SER A 86 -2.62 4.70 9.26
CA SER A 86 -3.41 5.19 10.39
C SER A 86 -2.95 6.58 10.85
N LEU A 87 -1.70 6.96 10.55
CA LEU A 87 -1.19 8.29 10.87
C LEU A 87 -1.88 9.40 10.08
N MET A 88 -2.53 9.06 8.96
CA MET A 88 -3.29 10.05 8.19
C MET A 88 -4.49 10.59 8.97
N GLY A 89 -4.90 9.92 10.03
CA GLY A 89 -5.96 10.43 10.89
C GLY A 89 -5.61 11.72 11.63
N TYR A 90 -4.34 12.07 11.68
CA TYR A 90 -3.87 13.29 12.33
C TYR A 90 -3.78 14.48 11.37
N VAL A 91 -4.20 14.30 10.12
CA VAL A 91 -4.18 15.38 9.14
C VAL A 91 -5.33 16.35 9.42
N ASP A 92 -5.00 17.62 9.63
CA ASP A 92 -5.98 18.66 9.89
C ASP A 92 -5.83 19.88 8.97
N SER A 93 -4.80 19.90 8.14
CA SER A 93 -4.52 21.01 7.24
C SER A 93 -3.73 20.50 6.03
N GLU A 94 -3.62 21.33 5.00
CA GLU A 94 -2.84 20.97 3.81
C GLU A 94 -1.36 20.77 4.14
N ASN A 95 -0.82 21.60 5.03
CA ASN A 95 0.58 21.44 5.47
C ASN A 95 0.79 20.13 6.23
N SER A 96 -0.12 19.79 7.13
CA SER A 96 -0.12 18.51 7.83
C SER A 96 -0.20 17.35 6.86
N MET A 97 -1.08 17.46 5.88
CA MET A 97 -1.26 16.41 4.87
C MET A 97 0.03 16.21 4.07
N LEU A 98 0.67 17.29 3.67
CA LEU A 98 1.93 17.21 2.93
C LEU A 98 3.03 16.55 3.79
N PHE A 99 3.18 17.00 5.03
CA PHE A 99 4.23 16.48 5.92
C PHE A 99 4.00 15.00 6.23
N ILE A 100 2.81 14.64 6.67
CA ILE A 100 2.49 13.26 7.03
C ILE A 100 2.50 12.37 5.78
N GLY A 101 1.96 12.86 4.67
CA GLY A 101 1.93 12.11 3.42
C GLY A 101 3.32 11.78 2.90
N VAL A 102 4.21 12.76 2.86
CA VAL A 102 5.59 12.53 2.42
C VAL A 102 6.30 11.58 3.39
N SER A 103 6.08 11.75 4.69
CA SER A 103 6.67 10.86 5.70
C SER A 103 6.21 9.42 5.50
N LEU A 104 4.94 9.21 5.18
CA LEU A 104 4.41 7.87 4.92
C LEU A 104 4.99 7.26 3.65
N ILE A 105 5.15 8.06 2.60
CA ILE A 105 5.77 7.57 1.36
C ILE A 105 7.21 7.13 1.64
N VAL A 106 7.97 7.93 2.37
CA VAL A 106 9.36 7.59 2.73
C VAL A 106 9.39 6.35 3.61
N LEU A 107 8.53 6.29 4.63
CA LEU A 107 8.48 5.14 5.54
C LEU A 107 8.15 3.85 4.79
N ASN A 108 7.12 3.89 3.95
CA ASN A 108 6.74 2.69 3.20
C ASN A 108 7.80 2.32 2.16
N GLY A 109 8.44 3.30 1.54
CA GLY A 109 9.57 3.05 0.66
C GLY A 109 10.71 2.33 1.37
N LEU A 110 11.03 2.76 2.58
CA LEU A 110 12.07 2.11 3.39
C LEU A 110 11.68 0.69 3.76
N ILE A 111 10.41 0.45 4.10
CA ILE A 111 9.95 -0.90 4.45
C ILE A 111 9.97 -1.82 3.24
N TYR A 112 9.38 -1.41 2.11
CA TYR A 112 9.17 -2.30 0.98
C TYR A 112 10.39 -2.46 0.09
N PHE A 113 11.34 -1.54 0.12
CA PHE A 113 12.59 -1.64 -0.64
C PHE A 113 13.79 -1.89 0.26
N GLY A 114 13.84 -1.29 1.45
CA GLY A 114 14.96 -1.41 2.36
C GLY A 114 15.11 -2.81 2.93
N ILE A 115 14.03 -3.41 3.40
CA ILE A 115 14.08 -4.75 3.99
C ILE A 115 14.54 -5.79 2.97
N PRO A 116 13.98 -5.86 1.74
CA PRO A 116 14.50 -6.79 0.74
C PRO A 116 15.96 -6.59 0.41
N VAL A 117 16.42 -5.33 0.30
CA VAL A 117 17.84 -5.03 0.01
C VAL A 117 18.73 -5.54 1.13
N VAL A 118 18.35 -5.28 2.40
CA VAL A 118 19.12 -5.73 3.55
C VAL A 118 19.20 -7.26 3.59
N VAL A 119 18.11 -7.96 3.30
CA VAL A 119 18.06 -9.41 3.27
C VAL A 119 18.99 -9.95 2.18
N ILE A 120 18.93 -9.38 0.97
CA ILE A 120 19.77 -9.82 -0.15
C ILE A 120 21.24 -9.60 0.17
N VAL A 121 21.60 -8.44 0.68
CA VAL A 121 22.99 -8.12 1.04
C VAL A 121 23.47 -9.04 2.15
N GLY A 122 22.63 -9.29 3.17
CA GLY A 122 22.97 -10.19 4.27
C GLY A 122 23.21 -11.62 3.81
N VAL A 123 22.38 -12.11 2.90
CA VAL A 123 22.54 -13.47 2.35
C VAL A 123 23.83 -13.57 1.54
N ARG A 124 24.12 -12.57 0.70
CA ARG A 124 25.36 -12.55 -0.09
C ARG A 124 26.60 -12.53 0.80
N SER A 125 26.59 -11.67 1.82
CA SER A 125 27.70 -11.56 2.76
C SER A 125 27.92 -12.88 3.49
N SER A 126 26.85 -13.55 3.89
CA SER A 126 26.95 -14.87 4.55
C SER A 126 27.55 -15.91 3.63
N LYS A 127 27.17 -15.92 2.35
CA LYS A 127 27.74 -16.85 1.36
C LYS A 127 29.24 -16.60 1.16
N ASP A 128 29.64 -15.36 1.06
CA ASP A 128 31.04 -15.01 0.88
C ASP A 128 31.87 -15.44 2.07
N ASN A 129 31.35 -15.27 3.29
CA ASN A 129 32.05 -15.73 4.50
C ASN A 129 32.19 -17.24 4.55
N VAL A 130 31.17 -18.00 4.18
CA VAL A 130 31.22 -19.45 4.14
C VAL A 130 32.24 -19.90 3.11
N GLN A 131 32.27 -19.29 1.95
CA GLN A 131 33.20 -19.62 0.89
C GLN A 131 34.66 -19.31 1.27
N SER A 132 34.85 -18.20 1.99
CA SER A 132 36.17 -17.81 2.51
C SER A 132 36.69 -18.82 3.55
N ASN A 133 35.81 -19.40 4.35
CA ASN A 133 36.20 -20.34 5.39
C ASN A 133 36.44 -21.74 4.85
N THR A 134 36.11 -22.04 3.61
CA THR A 134 36.33 -23.35 3.00
C THR A 134 37.74 -23.48 2.44
N PHE A 135 38.44 -22.40 2.31
CA PHE A 135 39.85 -22.36 1.90
C PHE A 135 40.73 -21.92 3.05
#